data_8a57ddd65354842c3ff3c35518f0236b
#
_entry.id   8a57ddd65354842c3ff3c35518f0236b
#
_cell.length_a   1.000
_cell.length_b   1.000
_cell.length_c   1.000
_cell.angle_alpha   90.00
_cell.angle_beta   90.00
_cell.angle_gamma   90.00
#
_symmetry.space_group_name_H-M   'P 1'
#
loop_
_entity.id
_entity.type
_entity.pdbx_description
1 polymer ?
#
loop_
_entity_poly.entity_id
_entity_poly.type
_entity_poly.pdbx_seq_one_letter_code
_entity_poly.pdbx_strand_id
1 'polypeptide(L)'
;MKTQAEIVVIGSGFGGAIAAKRLADAGRDVLMLERGPWRDTVPNRSVGLDNLAPLPQGRKAFTYGLRSLGMHRFRKCLMLNPKGFIEAFRGKGINIICSSGVGGGSHAYAAMLAKPSDPEYWANRHPLISKSAMDNYYAEIIALLQARPVTDDDQVPNSVSQTSYDGVLSTQGLPNPFIGILLPAHPGTAQKVTDGYGVTRWECEYKNNSILGSPSGAKTTLDFSVIWPAIRNGLVVRDMCEVTTLTKLPHDEADGMRYEIRYRDHHNHTTTSVRARHVILAAGCLNTVRLLMHSRHTAHGLQGMPRLGLGFGTNGGYFGFWKENSDRDLSTGLPLCGPFRAADSTSQSVQVLRAAIQGLDEIPLPAFLKKWLRRNAFIVALGKDNNNGVMTFNRGKFKVVYNKAESHVYHEIDNEIREIKTRTGTRIYSPSAPITVQPLGGACLGTSVLDGVIGANGEVFDNPGLYIADAAALPASPGRPPSLTIAVWAANVADRLLDTLKETSQSRPGSAPCSC
;
A
#
# COMPACT_ATOMS: atom_id res chain seq x y z
N MET A 1 22.36 11.96 -16.47
CA MET A 1 21.26 11.64 -15.52
C MET A 1 21.14 12.81 -14.55
N LYS A 2 19.91 13.11 -14.08
CA LYS A 2 19.69 14.15 -13.06
C LYS A 2 20.36 13.73 -11.75
N THR A 3 21.29 14.53 -11.26
CA THR A 3 22.09 14.27 -10.04
C THR A 3 21.58 15.03 -8.82
N GLN A 4 20.62 15.95 -9.04
CA GLN A 4 19.97 16.75 -8.00
C GLN A 4 18.48 16.91 -8.32
N ALA A 5 17.65 17.03 -7.29
CA ALA A 5 16.25 17.39 -7.39
C ALA A 5 15.83 18.22 -6.17
N GLU A 6 14.83 19.09 -6.32
CA GLU A 6 14.27 19.80 -5.17
C GLU A 6 13.68 18.80 -4.18
N ILE A 7 12.88 17.84 -4.69
CA ILE A 7 12.20 16.83 -3.90
C ILE A 7 12.46 15.45 -4.47
N VAL A 8 12.90 14.52 -3.62
CA VAL A 8 13.01 13.10 -3.98
C VAL A 8 11.96 12.30 -3.20
N VAL A 9 11.12 11.58 -3.93
CA VAL A 9 10.12 10.65 -3.36
C VAL A 9 10.64 9.22 -3.49
N ILE A 10 10.71 8.48 -2.39
CA ILE A 10 11.23 7.10 -2.34
C ILE A 10 10.09 6.12 -2.20
N GLY A 11 9.77 5.42 -3.28
CA GLY A 11 8.64 4.51 -3.41
C GLY A 11 7.45 5.14 -4.12
N SER A 12 6.71 4.31 -4.87
CA SER A 12 5.64 4.71 -5.78
C SER A 12 4.26 4.13 -5.39
N GLY A 13 4.11 3.60 -4.15
CA GLY A 13 2.84 3.14 -3.61
C GLY A 13 1.86 4.28 -3.30
N PHE A 14 0.78 4.00 -2.56
CA PHE A 14 -0.27 4.98 -2.26
C PHE A 14 0.29 6.29 -1.68
N GLY A 15 1.24 6.19 -0.76
CA GLY A 15 1.88 7.39 -0.18
C GLY A 15 2.67 8.19 -1.20
N GLY A 16 3.62 7.54 -1.89
CA GLY A 16 4.52 8.22 -2.81
C GLY A 16 3.83 8.75 -4.05
N ALA A 17 2.89 8.00 -4.63
CA ALA A 17 2.16 8.41 -5.83
C ALA A 17 1.32 9.68 -5.58
N ILE A 18 0.57 9.72 -4.46
CA ILE A 18 -0.27 10.87 -4.12
C ILE A 18 0.58 12.09 -3.78
N ALA A 19 1.64 11.92 -2.95
CA ALA A 19 2.52 13.04 -2.61
C ALA A 19 3.24 13.59 -3.86
N ALA A 20 3.82 12.71 -4.69
CA ALA A 20 4.51 13.14 -5.90
C ALA A 20 3.60 13.85 -6.90
N LYS A 21 2.36 13.33 -7.09
CA LYS A 21 1.39 13.98 -7.97
C LYS A 21 1.06 15.40 -7.51
N ARG A 22 0.72 15.59 -6.23
CA ARG A 22 0.39 16.92 -5.68
C ARG A 22 1.52 17.92 -5.85
N LEU A 23 2.75 17.48 -5.60
CA LEU A 23 3.94 18.31 -5.73
C LEU A 23 4.26 18.64 -7.20
N ALA A 24 4.16 17.68 -8.10
CA ALA A 24 4.37 17.90 -9.53
C ALA A 24 3.27 18.79 -10.14
N ASP A 25 1.99 18.58 -9.76
CA ASP A 25 0.87 19.44 -10.18
C ASP A 25 1.03 20.90 -9.71
N ALA A 26 1.73 21.10 -8.59
CA ALA A 26 2.13 22.43 -8.10
C ALA A 26 3.42 22.98 -8.76
N GLY A 27 3.91 22.34 -9.80
CA GLY A 27 5.09 22.79 -10.57
C GLY A 27 6.43 22.57 -9.87
N ARG A 28 6.50 21.71 -8.85
CA ARG A 28 7.76 21.44 -8.13
C ARG A 28 8.61 20.43 -8.88
N ASP A 29 9.93 20.53 -8.72
CA ASP A 29 10.90 19.61 -9.30
C ASP A 29 10.97 18.31 -8.50
N VAL A 30 10.24 17.27 -8.95
CA VAL A 30 10.08 16.00 -8.24
C VAL A 30 10.73 14.84 -9.00
N LEU A 31 11.59 14.09 -8.29
CA LEU A 31 12.15 12.81 -8.75
C LEU A 31 11.60 11.68 -7.87
N MET A 32 10.98 10.68 -8.48
CA MET A 32 10.53 9.46 -7.81
C MET A 32 11.50 8.30 -8.08
N LEU A 33 11.94 7.61 -7.02
CA LEU A 33 12.76 6.40 -7.10
C LEU A 33 11.93 5.19 -6.65
N GLU A 34 11.71 4.25 -7.57
CA GLU A 34 10.99 2.99 -7.29
C GLU A 34 11.92 1.79 -7.52
N ARG A 35 11.96 0.86 -6.57
CA ARG A 35 12.84 -0.33 -6.66
C ARG A 35 12.36 -1.40 -7.63
N GLY A 36 11.07 -1.46 -7.89
CA GLY A 36 10.47 -2.41 -8.82
C GLY A 36 10.24 -1.82 -10.20
N PRO A 37 9.89 -2.65 -11.18
CA PRO A 37 9.69 -2.24 -12.56
C PRO A 37 8.28 -1.68 -12.81
N TRP A 38 8.10 -1.00 -13.95
CA TRP A 38 6.80 -0.85 -14.57
C TRP A 38 6.22 -2.22 -14.94
N ARG A 39 4.91 -2.41 -14.73
CA ARG A 39 4.24 -3.69 -15.00
C ARG A 39 3.58 -3.71 -16.37
N ASP A 40 3.67 -4.87 -17.02
CA ASP A 40 3.06 -5.12 -18.33
C ASP A 40 1.53 -5.27 -18.19
N THR A 41 0.83 -4.17 -18.38
CA THR A 41 -0.64 -4.07 -18.34
C THR A 41 -1.16 -3.36 -19.59
N VAL A 42 -2.43 -3.56 -19.92
CA VAL A 42 -3.05 -2.88 -21.07
C VAL A 42 -2.96 -1.35 -20.93
N PRO A 43 -3.26 -0.72 -19.76
CA PRO A 43 -3.08 0.71 -19.59
C PRO A 43 -1.65 1.20 -19.86
N ASN A 44 -0.65 0.56 -19.29
CA ASN A 44 0.74 0.98 -19.46
C ASN A 44 1.22 0.87 -20.90
N ARG A 45 0.81 -0.19 -21.61
CA ARG A 45 1.05 -0.31 -23.06
C ARG A 45 0.33 0.76 -23.87
N SER A 46 -0.89 1.14 -23.49
CA SER A 46 -1.68 2.11 -24.23
C SER A 46 -1.10 3.52 -24.24
N VAL A 47 -0.25 3.83 -23.25
CA VAL A 47 0.45 5.12 -23.14
C VAL A 47 1.90 5.06 -23.64
N GLY A 48 2.31 3.95 -24.26
CA GLY A 48 3.62 3.83 -24.90
C GLY A 48 4.79 3.59 -23.94
N LEU A 49 4.54 3.07 -22.74
CA LEU A 49 5.61 2.70 -21.81
C LEU A 49 6.34 1.45 -22.32
N ASP A 50 7.67 1.53 -22.34
CA ASP A 50 8.57 0.45 -22.76
C ASP A 50 9.16 -0.29 -21.57
N ASN A 51 9.89 -1.40 -21.83
CA ASN A 51 10.63 -2.20 -20.85
C ASN A 51 9.77 -2.72 -19.68
N LEU A 52 8.51 -3.03 -19.96
CA LEU A 52 7.56 -3.50 -18.97
C LEU A 52 7.89 -4.92 -18.49
N ALA A 53 7.86 -5.14 -17.18
CA ALA A 53 8.02 -6.46 -16.61
C ALA A 53 6.68 -7.19 -16.50
N PRO A 54 6.61 -8.47 -16.81
CA PRO A 54 5.38 -9.25 -16.68
C PRO A 54 4.80 -9.21 -15.26
N LEU A 55 3.48 -9.29 -15.17
CA LEU A 55 2.79 -9.68 -13.95
C LEU A 55 3.02 -11.20 -13.69
N PRO A 56 2.96 -11.65 -12.42
CA PRO A 56 3.19 -13.04 -12.04
C PRO A 56 2.00 -13.93 -12.39
N GLN A 57 1.72 -14.08 -13.68
CA GLN A 57 0.61 -14.87 -14.20
C GLN A 57 1.11 -16.01 -15.09
N GLY A 58 0.34 -17.08 -15.19
CA GLY A 58 0.72 -18.26 -15.93
C GLY A 58 2.06 -18.84 -15.45
N ARG A 59 2.89 -19.27 -16.38
CA ARG A 59 4.25 -19.78 -16.07
C ARG A 59 5.16 -18.70 -15.48
N LYS A 60 4.85 -17.42 -15.72
CA LYS A 60 5.60 -16.28 -15.17
C LYS A 60 5.40 -16.12 -13.66
N ALA A 61 4.38 -16.76 -13.06
CA ALA A 61 4.21 -16.81 -11.61
C ALA A 61 5.43 -17.40 -10.89
N PHE A 62 6.12 -18.37 -11.48
CA PHE A 62 7.31 -18.99 -10.89
C PHE A 62 8.56 -18.11 -10.96
N THR A 63 8.69 -17.28 -12.00
CA THR A 63 9.88 -16.44 -12.23
C THR A 63 9.70 -15.00 -11.75
N TYR A 64 8.50 -14.44 -11.85
CA TYR A 64 8.20 -13.06 -11.48
C TYR A 64 7.35 -12.94 -10.20
N GLY A 65 6.92 -14.05 -9.60
CA GLY A 65 6.11 -14.03 -8.39
C GLY A 65 6.88 -13.47 -7.21
N LEU A 66 8.08 -13.98 -6.97
CA LEU A 66 8.86 -13.65 -5.77
C LEU A 66 10.09 -12.78 -6.10
N ARG A 67 10.15 -11.58 -5.50
CA ARG A 67 11.32 -10.70 -5.56
C ARG A 67 12.40 -11.15 -4.59
N SER A 68 12.02 -11.29 -3.32
CA SER A 68 12.97 -11.60 -2.26
C SER A 68 12.33 -12.29 -1.07
N LEU A 69 13.16 -13.03 -0.34
CA LEU A 69 12.82 -13.66 0.93
C LEU A 69 13.67 -13.05 2.05
N GLY A 70 13.01 -12.42 3.00
CA GLY A 70 13.62 -11.90 4.21
C GLY A 70 13.30 -12.77 5.41
N MET A 71 14.25 -12.92 6.33
CA MET A 71 14.05 -13.63 7.59
C MET A 71 14.75 -12.87 8.72
N HIS A 72 14.07 -12.72 9.86
CA HIS A 72 14.61 -12.02 11.04
C HIS A 72 15.93 -12.60 11.58
N ARG A 73 16.28 -13.83 11.17
CA ARG A 73 17.52 -14.51 11.56
C ARG A 73 18.72 -14.13 10.70
N PHE A 74 18.52 -13.63 9.48
CA PHE A 74 19.58 -13.32 8.54
C PHE A 74 19.84 -11.80 8.43
N ARG A 75 21.06 -11.43 8.07
CA ARG A 75 21.44 -10.01 7.88
C ARG A 75 20.86 -9.41 6.59
N LYS A 76 20.75 -10.24 5.55
CA LYS A 76 20.32 -9.80 4.21
C LYS A 76 19.10 -10.59 3.79
N CYS A 77 18.19 -9.96 3.08
CA CYS A 77 17.15 -10.65 2.32
C CYS A 77 17.80 -11.38 1.13
N LEU A 78 17.35 -12.60 0.88
CA LEU A 78 17.74 -13.34 -0.33
C LEU A 78 16.98 -12.72 -1.51
N MET A 79 17.71 -12.05 -2.41
CA MET A 79 17.15 -11.54 -3.66
C MET A 79 17.06 -12.69 -4.66
N LEU A 80 15.88 -12.94 -5.20
CA LEU A 80 15.61 -13.98 -6.20
C LEU A 80 15.48 -13.36 -7.60
N ASN A 81 14.65 -12.35 -7.73
CA ASN A 81 14.46 -11.62 -8.99
C ASN A 81 14.18 -10.14 -8.71
N PRO A 82 15.05 -9.19 -9.10
CA PRO A 82 14.82 -7.76 -8.91
C PRO A 82 13.51 -7.26 -9.54
N LYS A 83 13.04 -7.92 -10.61
CA LYS A 83 11.75 -7.65 -11.28
C LYS A 83 10.58 -8.42 -10.68
N GLY A 84 10.80 -9.20 -9.60
CA GLY A 84 9.76 -9.97 -8.93
C GLY A 84 8.68 -9.05 -8.30
N PHE A 85 7.52 -9.63 -8.03
CA PHE A 85 6.32 -8.91 -7.61
C PHE A 85 6.20 -8.83 -6.08
N ILE A 86 6.45 -9.93 -5.39
CA ILE A 86 6.25 -10.09 -3.95
C ILE A 86 7.59 -10.15 -3.22
N GLU A 87 7.69 -9.42 -2.13
CA GLU A 87 8.70 -9.59 -1.09
C GLU A 87 8.03 -10.23 0.13
N ALA A 88 8.52 -11.38 0.57
CA ALA A 88 8.07 -12.05 1.77
C ALA A 88 9.11 -11.89 2.89
N PHE A 89 8.66 -11.48 4.08
CA PHE A 89 9.51 -11.33 5.25
C PHE A 89 8.94 -12.12 6.43
N ARG A 90 9.73 -13.04 6.98
CA ARG A 90 9.37 -13.82 8.16
C ARG A 90 9.96 -13.18 9.41
N GLY A 91 9.10 -12.54 10.20
CA GLY A 91 9.39 -12.04 11.54
C GLY A 91 9.28 -13.13 12.62
N LYS A 92 9.43 -12.73 13.88
CA LYS A 92 9.11 -13.58 15.04
C LYS A 92 7.61 -13.39 15.35
N GLY A 93 6.82 -14.44 15.15
CA GLY A 93 5.38 -14.43 15.38
C GLY A 93 4.54 -13.76 14.28
N ILE A 94 5.12 -13.43 13.11
CA ILE A 94 4.43 -12.74 12.02
C ILE A 94 5.07 -13.06 10.66
N ASN A 95 4.25 -13.19 9.62
CA ASN A 95 4.67 -13.20 8.23
C ASN A 95 4.16 -11.93 7.54
N ILE A 96 5.04 -11.24 6.82
CA ILE A 96 4.75 -9.96 6.17
C ILE A 96 4.96 -10.12 4.67
N ILE A 97 4.01 -9.66 3.88
CA ILE A 97 4.08 -9.69 2.42
C ILE A 97 3.95 -8.26 1.92
N CYS A 98 4.91 -7.84 1.10
CA CYS A 98 4.92 -6.54 0.43
C CYS A 98 4.95 -6.76 -1.08
N SER A 99 4.50 -5.77 -1.87
CA SER A 99 4.63 -5.79 -3.33
C SER A 99 5.69 -4.79 -3.79
N SER A 100 6.17 -4.96 -5.02
CA SER A 100 7.20 -4.13 -5.65
C SER A 100 6.83 -3.87 -7.10
N GLY A 101 7.01 -2.64 -7.57
CA GLY A 101 6.71 -2.15 -8.91
C GLY A 101 6.20 -0.73 -8.87
N VAL A 102 6.24 -0.02 -10.00
CA VAL A 102 5.65 1.31 -10.10
C VAL A 102 4.15 1.22 -9.85
N GLY A 103 3.63 2.05 -8.91
CA GLY A 103 2.28 1.91 -8.37
C GLY A 103 2.20 1.10 -7.07
N GLY A 104 3.31 0.44 -6.68
CA GLY A 104 3.45 -0.25 -5.39
C GLY A 104 2.34 -1.24 -5.09
N GLY A 105 1.76 -1.14 -3.89
CA GLY A 105 0.70 -2.01 -3.39
C GLY A 105 -0.60 -1.99 -4.18
N SER A 106 -0.83 -0.99 -5.06
CA SER A 106 -2.05 -0.93 -5.87
C SER A 106 -2.16 -2.08 -6.88
N HIS A 107 -1.06 -2.68 -7.29
CA HIS A 107 -1.10 -3.89 -8.10
C HIS A 107 -1.58 -5.11 -7.31
N ALA A 108 -1.24 -5.19 -6.02
CA ALA A 108 -1.55 -6.33 -5.15
C ALA A 108 -2.81 -6.13 -4.29
N TYR A 109 -3.36 -4.90 -4.21
CA TYR A 109 -4.56 -4.67 -3.41
C TYR A 109 -5.81 -5.28 -4.06
N ALA A 110 -6.85 -5.47 -3.26
CA ALA A 110 -8.12 -5.99 -3.76
C ALA A 110 -9.06 -4.90 -4.31
N ALA A 111 -8.53 -3.73 -4.62
CA ALA A 111 -9.24 -2.55 -5.10
C ALA A 111 -10.28 -1.96 -4.12
N MET A 112 -10.33 -2.45 -2.89
CA MET A 112 -11.23 -1.95 -1.86
C MET A 112 -10.64 -0.68 -1.22
N LEU A 113 -11.39 0.42 -1.24
CA LEU A 113 -11.07 1.71 -0.66
C LEU A 113 -12.05 2.00 0.49
N ALA A 114 -11.59 1.79 1.71
CA ALA A 114 -12.41 1.94 2.89
C ALA A 114 -11.86 3.04 3.80
N LYS A 115 -12.77 3.86 4.34
CA LYS A 115 -12.47 4.75 5.47
C LYS A 115 -12.18 3.89 6.71
N PRO A 116 -11.46 4.39 7.73
CA PRO A 116 -11.26 3.67 8.98
C PRO A 116 -12.58 3.20 9.59
N SER A 117 -12.53 2.09 10.35
CA SER A 117 -13.71 1.58 11.06
C SER A 117 -14.19 2.54 12.15
N ASP A 118 -13.30 3.39 12.64
CA ASP A 118 -13.59 4.46 13.58
C ASP A 118 -13.75 5.77 12.81
N PRO A 119 -14.95 6.39 12.81
CA PRO A 119 -15.15 7.69 12.18
C PRO A 119 -14.28 8.80 12.79
N GLU A 120 -13.87 8.62 14.05
CA GLU A 120 -13.03 9.56 14.79
C GLU A 120 -11.54 9.21 14.71
N TYR A 121 -11.12 8.39 13.74
CA TYR A 121 -9.75 7.89 13.61
C TYR A 121 -8.69 8.99 13.68
N TRP A 122 -8.93 10.15 13.06
CA TRP A 122 -8.01 11.29 13.06
C TRP A 122 -8.24 12.28 14.20
N ALA A 123 -9.38 12.21 14.89
CA ALA A 123 -9.67 13.10 16.00
C ALA A 123 -8.66 12.87 17.14
N ASN A 124 -8.18 13.97 17.71
CA ASN A 124 -7.27 13.98 18.86
C ASN A 124 -5.93 13.23 18.64
N ARG A 125 -5.54 12.96 17.39
CA ARG A 125 -4.23 12.35 17.09
C ARG A 125 -3.08 13.33 17.20
N HIS A 126 -3.34 14.56 16.82
CA HIS A 126 -2.37 15.64 16.92
C HIS A 126 -3.12 17.00 16.91
N PRO A 127 -2.73 18.00 17.72
CA PRO A 127 -3.44 19.28 17.79
C PRO A 127 -3.55 20.01 16.43
N LEU A 128 -2.57 19.82 15.54
CA LEU A 128 -2.53 20.43 14.21
C LEU A 128 -3.22 19.60 13.12
N ILE A 129 -3.84 18.47 13.42
CA ILE A 129 -4.58 17.65 12.46
C ILE A 129 -6.07 17.79 12.73
N SER A 130 -6.77 18.42 11.80
CA SER A 130 -8.22 18.55 11.83
C SER A 130 -8.88 17.33 11.17
N LYS A 131 -9.85 16.72 11.87
CA LYS A 131 -10.67 15.64 11.31
C LYS A 131 -11.35 16.06 10.00
N SER A 132 -11.92 17.28 9.95
CA SER A 132 -12.61 17.78 8.77
C SER A 132 -11.69 17.94 7.56
N ALA A 133 -10.45 18.38 7.76
CA ALA A 133 -9.45 18.44 6.68
C ALA A 133 -9.13 17.04 6.16
N MET A 134 -8.97 16.06 7.04
CA MET A 134 -8.72 14.68 6.64
C MET A 134 -9.93 14.07 5.92
N ASP A 135 -11.16 14.40 6.35
CA ASP A 135 -12.40 13.94 5.69
C ASP A 135 -12.51 14.47 4.25
N ASN A 136 -12.05 15.68 3.97
CA ASN A 136 -11.99 16.25 2.62
C ASN A 136 -11.02 15.46 1.72
N TYR A 137 -9.85 15.09 2.24
CA TYR A 137 -8.91 14.27 1.50
C TYR A 137 -9.49 12.87 1.16
N TYR A 138 -10.31 12.27 2.04
CA TYR A 138 -10.99 11.01 1.70
C TYR A 138 -11.89 11.16 0.48
N ALA A 139 -12.69 12.22 0.41
CA ALA A 139 -13.57 12.47 -0.72
C ALA A 139 -12.78 12.71 -2.02
N GLU A 140 -11.73 13.52 -1.92
CA GLU A 140 -10.85 13.83 -3.05
C GLU A 140 -10.15 12.59 -3.61
N ILE A 141 -9.57 11.75 -2.75
CA ILE A 141 -8.87 10.53 -3.19
C ILE A 141 -9.83 9.49 -3.78
N ILE A 142 -11.04 9.36 -3.22
CA ILE A 142 -12.09 8.50 -3.80
C ILE A 142 -12.43 8.96 -5.23
N ALA A 143 -12.63 10.26 -5.42
CA ALA A 143 -12.89 10.85 -6.73
C ALA A 143 -11.71 10.69 -7.69
N LEU A 144 -10.46 10.96 -7.23
CA LEU A 144 -9.23 10.79 -8.00
C LEU A 144 -9.08 9.36 -8.52
N LEU A 145 -9.44 8.36 -7.72
CA LEU A 145 -9.35 6.95 -8.09
C LEU A 145 -10.61 6.43 -8.79
N GLN A 146 -11.58 7.32 -9.10
CA GLN A 146 -12.85 6.98 -9.74
C GLN A 146 -13.55 5.79 -9.06
N ALA A 147 -13.46 5.74 -7.73
CA ALA A 147 -14.00 4.64 -6.96
C ALA A 147 -15.47 4.91 -6.60
N ARG A 148 -16.27 3.84 -6.63
CA ARG A 148 -17.68 3.88 -6.26
C ARG A 148 -18.09 2.63 -5.48
N PRO A 149 -19.18 2.68 -4.72
CA PRO A 149 -19.76 1.48 -4.15
C PRO A 149 -20.26 0.52 -5.22
N VAL A 150 -20.31 -0.77 -4.89
CA VAL A 150 -21.02 -1.78 -5.68
C VAL A 150 -22.50 -1.66 -5.41
N THR A 151 -23.33 -1.77 -6.43
CA THR A 151 -24.78 -1.79 -6.34
C THR A 151 -25.34 -3.14 -6.83
N ASP A 152 -26.61 -3.42 -6.58
CA ASP A 152 -27.25 -4.66 -7.07
C ASP A 152 -27.31 -4.70 -8.59
N ASP A 153 -27.40 -3.54 -9.25
CA ASP A 153 -27.38 -3.40 -10.72
C ASP A 153 -26.08 -3.90 -11.35
N ASP A 154 -24.98 -3.92 -10.60
CA ASP A 154 -23.68 -4.42 -11.09
C ASP A 154 -23.67 -5.95 -11.26
N GLN A 155 -24.63 -6.66 -10.69
CA GLN A 155 -24.80 -8.12 -10.75
C GLN A 155 -23.49 -8.89 -10.52
N VAL A 156 -22.73 -8.47 -9.50
CA VAL A 156 -21.42 -9.05 -9.18
C VAL A 156 -21.56 -10.53 -8.83
N PRO A 157 -20.88 -11.44 -9.57
CA PRO A 157 -20.94 -12.85 -9.28
C PRO A 157 -20.42 -13.19 -7.88
N ASN A 158 -21.05 -14.18 -7.24
CA ASN A 158 -20.63 -14.71 -5.94
C ASN A 158 -20.57 -13.67 -4.80
N SER A 159 -21.41 -12.62 -4.86
CA SER A 159 -21.67 -11.77 -3.68
C SER A 159 -22.19 -12.64 -2.52
N VAL A 160 -21.98 -12.21 -1.28
CA VAL A 160 -22.42 -13.00 -0.10
C VAL A 160 -23.93 -13.22 -0.11
N SER A 161 -24.71 -12.25 -0.59
CA SER A 161 -26.16 -12.37 -0.75
C SER A 161 -26.61 -13.42 -1.78
N GLN A 162 -25.70 -13.85 -2.67
CA GLN A 162 -25.97 -14.89 -3.69
C GLN A 162 -25.48 -16.28 -3.30
N THR A 163 -25.04 -16.48 -2.06
CA THR A 163 -24.50 -17.77 -1.61
C THR A 163 -25.56 -18.59 -0.89
N SER A 164 -25.29 -19.91 -0.76
CA SER A 164 -26.10 -20.87 -0.01
C SER A 164 -26.17 -20.60 1.51
N TYR A 165 -25.64 -19.45 1.96
CA TYR A 165 -25.58 -19.08 3.38
C TYR A 165 -26.59 -18.00 3.77
N ASP A 166 -27.63 -17.77 2.96
CA ASP A 166 -28.73 -16.85 3.28
C ASP A 166 -29.34 -17.22 4.63
N GLY A 167 -29.48 -16.23 5.53
CA GLY A 167 -29.94 -16.43 6.90
C GLY A 167 -28.86 -16.94 7.88
N VAL A 168 -27.71 -17.42 7.38
CA VAL A 168 -26.57 -17.90 8.20
C VAL A 168 -25.46 -16.84 8.29
N LEU A 169 -25.20 -16.16 7.18
CA LEU A 169 -24.30 -15.02 7.10
C LEU A 169 -25.08 -13.75 6.75
N SER A 170 -24.67 -12.62 7.29
CA SER A 170 -25.33 -11.32 7.08
C SER A 170 -24.37 -10.26 6.62
N THR A 171 -24.83 -9.42 5.69
CA THR A 171 -24.18 -8.17 5.28
C THR A 171 -24.84 -6.94 5.90
N GLN A 172 -25.95 -7.14 6.62
CA GLN A 172 -26.76 -6.06 7.17
C GLN A 172 -25.99 -5.18 8.16
N GLY A 173 -26.11 -3.87 8.00
CA GLY A 173 -25.42 -2.89 8.84
C GLY A 173 -23.91 -2.80 8.63
N LEU A 174 -23.36 -3.56 7.68
CA LEU A 174 -21.95 -3.46 7.29
C LEU A 174 -21.78 -2.43 6.17
N PRO A 175 -20.71 -1.63 6.20
CA PRO A 175 -20.51 -0.61 5.19
C PRO A 175 -20.22 -1.25 3.84
N ASN A 176 -20.81 -0.70 2.78
CA ASN A 176 -20.45 -1.02 1.41
C ASN A 176 -19.19 -0.19 1.03
N PRO A 177 -18.02 -0.80 0.88
CA PRO A 177 -16.80 -0.06 0.58
C PRO A 177 -16.80 0.44 -0.87
N PHE A 178 -16.10 1.55 -1.09
CA PHE A 178 -15.79 1.98 -2.44
C PHE A 178 -14.80 1.01 -3.08
N ILE A 179 -14.97 0.74 -4.36
CA ILE A 179 -14.04 -0.09 -5.13
C ILE A 179 -13.43 0.69 -6.29
N GLY A 180 -12.12 0.55 -6.46
CA GLY A 180 -11.37 1.07 -7.61
C GLY A 180 -11.27 0.02 -8.71
N ILE A 181 -12.41 -0.43 -9.22
CA ILE A 181 -12.52 -1.37 -10.35
C ILE A 181 -13.48 -0.77 -11.37
N LEU A 182 -13.08 -0.80 -12.63
CA LEU A 182 -13.92 -0.42 -13.73
C LEU A 182 -14.91 -1.56 -14.00
N LEU A 183 -16.09 -1.45 -13.43
CA LEU A 183 -17.18 -2.41 -13.64
C LEU A 183 -17.79 -2.24 -15.04
N PRO A 184 -18.31 -3.31 -15.65
CA PRO A 184 -18.93 -3.23 -16.97
C PRO A 184 -20.19 -2.37 -16.93
N ALA A 185 -20.39 -1.54 -17.96
CA ALA A 185 -21.61 -0.74 -18.12
C ALA A 185 -22.86 -1.62 -18.28
N HIS A 186 -22.68 -2.80 -18.85
CA HIS A 186 -23.73 -3.82 -18.96
C HIS A 186 -23.24 -5.13 -18.38
N PRO A 187 -23.93 -5.70 -17.36
CA PRO A 187 -23.51 -6.95 -16.74
C PRO A 187 -23.24 -8.06 -17.75
N GLY A 188 -22.11 -8.74 -17.59
CA GLY A 188 -21.69 -9.85 -18.45
C GLY A 188 -20.99 -9.46 -19.75
N THR A 189 -20.87 -8.18 -20.08
CA THR A 189 -20.26 -7.70 -21.34
C THR A 189 -19.14 -6.72 -21.08
N ALA A 190 -17.95 -7.19 -20.68
CA ALA A 190 -16.79 -6.33 -20.51
C ALA A 190 -16.28 -5.79 -21.86
N GLN A 191 -16.12 -4.48 -21.96
CA GLN A 191 -15.65 -3.80 -23.16
C GLN A 191 -14.29 -3.15 -22.94
N LYS A 192 -13.57 -2.92 -24.03
CA LYS A 192 -12.34 -2.15 -24.05
C LYS A 192 -12.70 -0.67 -24.21
N VAL A 193 -12.28 0.16 -23.27
CA VAL A 193 -12.64 1.58 -23.24
C VAL A 193 -11.41 2.46 -23.03
N THR A 194 -11.50 3.72 -23.44
CA THR A 194 -10.59 4.78 -23.01
C THR A 194 -11.27 5.50 -21.85
N ASP A 195 -10.63 5.49 -20.69
CA ASP A 195 -11.21 6.02 -19.45
C ASP A 195 -10.89 7.49 -19.19
N GLY A 196 -11.38 8.01 -18.06
CA GLY A 196 -11.15 9.39 -17.65
C GLY A 196 -9.70 9.77 -17.33
N TYR A 197 -8.79 8.79 -17.24
CA TYR A 197 -7.33 9.04 -17.13
C TYR A 197 -6.65 9.16 -18.51
N GLY A 198 -7.40 8.95 -19.61
CA GLY A 198 -6.88 8.96 -20.96
C GLY A 198 -6.09 7.70 -21.34
N VAL A 199 -6.32 6.60 -20.63
CA VAL A 199 -5.69 5.30 -20.90
C VAL A 199 -6.71 4.30 -21.44
N THR A 200 -6.25 3.38 -22.27
CA THR A 200 -7.09 2.28 -22.75
C THR A 200 -7.00 1.11 -21.77
N ARG A 201 -8.15 0.61 -21.32
CA ARG A 201 -8.26 -0.57 -20.44
C ARG A 201 -9.55 -1.34 -20.70
N TRP A 202 -9.66 -2.53 -20.13
CA TRP A 202 -10.87 -3.33 -20.17
C TRP A 202 -11.71 -3.14 -18.92
N GLU A 203 -13.02 -3.17 -19.07
CA GLU A 203 -13.94 -3.38 -17.97
C GLU A 203 -13.71 -4.74 -17.30
N CYS A 204 -14.24 -4.91 -16.09
CA CYS A 204 -14.00 -6.09 -15.27
C CYS A 204 -14.77 -7.32 -15.80
N GLU A 205 -14.04 -8.37 -16.16
CA GLU A 205 -14.60 -9.69 -16.52
C GLU A 205 -14.86 -10.58 -15.30
N TYR A 206 -14.68 -10.06 -14.08
CA TYR A 206 -14.78 -10.81 -12.81
C TYR A 206 -13.86 -12.03 -12.69
N LYS A 207 -12.76 -12.08 -13.42
CA LYS A 207 -11.83 -13.24 -13.43
C LYS A 207 -10.38 -12.89 -13.06
N ASN A 208 -9.71 -12.03 -13.78
CA ASN A 208 -8.25 -11.85 -13.72
C ASN A 208 -7.82 -10.56 -13.00
N ASN A 209 -8.46 -10.23 -11.87
CA ASN A 209 -8.18 -9.03 -11.09
C ASN A 209 -7.69 -9.36 -9.67
N SER A 210 -6.79 -10.32 -9.56
CA SER A 210 -6.34 -10.90 -8.30
C SER A 210 -5.33 -10.02 -7.55
N ILE A 211 -4.89 -10.51 -6.40
CA ILE A 211 -3.74 -9.95 -5.67
C ILE A 211 -2.42 -10.08 -6.44
N LEU A 212 -2.39 -10.80 -7.56
CA LEU A 212 -1.24 -10.92 -8.47
C LEU A 212 -1.27 -9.92 -9.63
N GLY A 213 -2.17 -8.94 -9.59
CA GLY A 213 -2.29 -7.87 -10.56
C GLY A 213 -3.55 -7.95 -11.42
N SER A 214 -3.70 -6.99 -12.33
CA SER A 214 -4.81 -6.84 -13.27
C SER A 214 -4.26 -6.52 -14.66
N PRO A 215 -3.97 -7.52 -15.50
CA PRO A 215 -3.36 -7.29 -16.83
C PRO A 215 -4.23 -6.44 -17.73
N SER A 216 -5.55 -6.62 -17.66
CA SER A 216 -6.54 -5.85 -18.43
C SER A 216 -6.65 -4.39 -17.98
N GLY A 217 -6.18 -4.06 -16.77
CA GLY A 217 -6.31 -2.74 -16.17
C GLY A 217 -7.71 -2.46 -15.60
N ALA A 218 -8.58 -3.47 -15.49
CA ALA A 218 -9.89 -3.27 -14.88
C ALA A 218 -9.76 -2.72 -13.45
N LYS A 219 -8.77 -3.20 -12.70
CA LYS A 219 -8.42 -2.67 -11.39
C LYS A 219 -7.66 -1.35 -11.54
N THR A 220 -8.13 -0.27 -10.90
CA THR A 220 -7.47 1.04 -10.91
C THR A 220 -6.19 0.98 -10.09
N THR A 221 -5.04 0.98 -10.77
CA THR A 221 -3.71 0.98 -10.17
C THR A 221 -3.04 2.34 -10.33
N LEU A 222 -2.18 2.73 -9.39
CA LEU A 222 -1.64 4.08 -9.28
C LEU A 222 -0.66 4.44 -10.41
N ASP A 223 -0.08 3.47 -11.08
CA ASP A 223 0.83 3.66 -12.20
C ASP A 223 0.18 4.47 -13.33
N PHE A 224 -1.00 4.06 -13.78
CA PHE A 224 -1.71 4.77 -14.86
C PHE A 224 -2.69 5.84 -14.35
N SER A 225 -3.26 5.69 -13.14
CA SER A 225 -4.30 6.61 -12.66
C SER A 225 -3.75 7.85 -11.97
N VAL A 226 -2.55 7.78 -11.40
CA VAL A 226 -1.94 8.85 -10.60
C VAL A 226 -0.57 9.23 -11.15
N ILE A 227 0.32 8.25 -11.34
CA ILE A 227 1.73 8.51 -11.68
C ILE A 227 1.85 8.96 -13.14
N TRP A 228 1.17 8.30 -14.07
CA TRP A 228 1.19 8.69 -15.48
C TRP A 228 0.71 10.14 -15.71
N PRO A 229 -0.45 10.58 -15.17
CA PRO A 229 -0.84 11.98 -15.22
C PRO A 229 0.20 12.94 -14.60
N ALA A 230 0.83 12.56 -13.49
CA ALA A 230 1.86 13.37 -12.86
C ALA A 230 3.15 13.50 -13.70
N ILE A 231 3.52 12.45 -14.46
CA ILE A 231 4.65 12.52 -15.41
C ILE A 231 4.39 13.60 -16.48
N ARG A 232 3.16 13.71 -16.96
CA ARG A 232 2.77 14.77 -17.91
C ARG A 232 2.89 16.18 -17.33
N ASN A 233 2.86 16.30 -15.99
CA ASN A 233 3.04 17.54 -15.24
C ASN A 233 4.48 17.70 -14.67
N GLY A 234 5.46 16.94 -15.19
CA GLY A 234 6.87 17.10 -14.89
C GLY A 234 7.46 16.15 -13.85
N LEU A 235 6.68 15.20 -13.29
CA LEU A 235 7.25 14.16 -12.44
C LEU A 235 8.24 13.30 -13.22
N VAL A 236 9.46 13.14 -12.70
CA VAL A 236 10.43 12.18 -13.23
C VAL A 236 10.38 10.90 -12.41
N VAL A 237 10.14 9.76 -13.06
CA VAL A 237 10.13 8.44 -12.41
C VAL A 237 11.32 7.62 -12.88
N ARG A 238 12.07 7.06 -11.92
CA ARG A 238 13.10 6.04 -12.19
C ARG A 238 12.67 4.75 -11.51
N ASP A 239 12.29 3.79 -12.30
CA ASP A 239 12.02 2.43 -11.83
C ASP A 239 13.31 1.62 -11.69
N MET A 240 13.23 0.46 -11.06
CA MET A 240 14.38 -0.43 -10.79
C MET A 240 15.51 0.24 -10.00
N CYS A 241 15.21 1.33 -9.27
CA CYS A 241 16.13 2.11 -8.45
C CYS A 241 15.89 1.87 -6.96
N GLU A 242 16.65 0.97 -6.35
CA GLU A 242 16.51 0.59 -4.94
C GLU A 242 17.35 1.47 -4.03
N VAL A 243 16.72 2.37 -3.28
CA VAL A 243 17.40 3.21 -2.31
C VAL A 243 17.95 2.36 -1.16
N THR A 244 19.22 2.57 -0.86
CA THR A 244 19.96 1.80 0.16
C THR A 244 20.30 2.62 1.39
N THR A 245 20.56 3.93 1.24
CA THR A 245 21.05 4.77 2.33
C THR A 245 20.66 6.23 2.11
N LEU A 246 20.39 6.92 3.22
CA LEU A 246 20.24 8.37 3.31
C LEU A 246 21.34 8.93 4.22
N THR A 247 22.04 9.98 3.77
CA THR A 247 23.02 10.71 4.57
C THR A 247 22.69 12.20 4.56
N LYS A 248 22.93 12.88 5.67
CA LYS A 248 22.84 14.33 5.74
C LYS A 248 24.04 14.97 5.06
N LEU A 249 23.80 16.00 4.28
CA LEU A 249 24.84 16.87 3.76
C LEU A 249 25.17 17.95 4.80
N PRO A 250 26.39 18.52 4.76
CA PRO A 250 26.73 19.67 5.59
C PRO A 250 25.72 20.83 5.39
N HIS A 251 25.42 21.55 6.47
CA HIS A 251 24.38 22.60 6.48
C HIS A 251 24.72 23.80 5.56
N ASP A 252 26.00 23.96 5.19
CA ASP A 252 26.53 25.13 4.48
C ASP A 252 26.67 24.92 2.96
N GLU A 253 26.03 23.89 2.39
CA GLU A 253 26.05 23.74 0.93
C GLU A 253 25.29 24.89 0.27
N ALA A 254 25.99 25.64 -0.61
CA ALA A 254 25.48 26.84 -1.27
C ALA A 254 24.22 26.58 -2.13
N ASP A 255 23.98 25.33 -2.54
CA ASP A 255 22.84 24.91 -3.35
C ASP A 255 21.59 24.55 -2.51
N GLY A 256 21.70 24.56 -1.17
CA GLY A 256 20.64 24.26 -0.23
C GLY A 256 20.20 22.78 -0.20
N MET A 257 21.00 21.88 -0.76
CA MET A 257 20.75 20.44 -0.66
C MET A 257 21.04 19.95 0.75
N ARG A 258 20.18 19.04 1.25
CA ARG A 258 20.22 18.55 2.64
C ARG A 258 20.55 17.09 2.76
N TYR A 259 20.25 16.31 1.72
CA TYR A 259 20.39 14.86 1.74
C TYR A 259 21.08 14.33 0.51
N GLU A 260 21.94 13.33 0.69
CA GLU A 260 22.41 12.43 -0.35
C GLU A 260 21.68 11.11 -0.24
N ILE A 261 21.02 10.69 -1.32
CA ILE A 261 20.25 9.47 -1.46
C ILE A 261 21.04 8.50 -2.33
N ARG A 262 21.61 7.46 -1.73
CA ARG A 262 22.33 6.42 -2.46
C ARG A 262 21.36 5.32 -2.86
N TYR A 263 21.40 4.90 -4.12
CA TYR A 263 20.54 3.83 -4.63
C TYR A 263 21.29 2.91 -5.59
N ARG A 264 20.82 1.66 -5.68
CA ARG A 264 21.24 0.68 -6.67
C ARG A 264 20.31 0.76 -7.87
N ASP A 265 20.87 1.05 -9.03
CA ASP A 265 20.20 0.96 -10.32
C ASP A 265 20.30 -0.50 -10.83
N HIS A 266 19.18 -1.20 -10.85
CA HIS A 266 19.13 -2.59 -11.28
C HIS A 266 19.08 -2.74 -12.81
N HIS A 267 18.78 -1.66 -13.58
CA HIS A 267 18.91 -1.69 -15.05
C HIS A 267 20.39 -1.72 -15.46
N ASN A 268 21.20 -0.85 -14.85
CA ASN A 268 22.61 -0.66 -15.21
C ASN A 268 23.57 -1.43 -14.28
N HIS A 269 23.05 -2.12 -13.26
CA HIS A 269 23.84 -2.83 -12.23
C HIS A 269 24.87 -1.93 -11.50
N THR A 270 24.58 -0.63 -11.39
CA THR A 270 25.45 0.37 -10.76
C THR A 270 24.87 0.83 -9.41
N THR A 271 25.73 1.40 -8.59
CA THR A 271 25.33 2.15 -7.40
C THR A 271 25.70 3.62 -7.62
N THR A 272 24.74 4.49 -7.44
CA THR A 272 24.87 5.93 -7.66
C THR A 272 24.12 6.70 -6.58
N SER A 273 24.18 8.04 -6.62
CA SER A 273 23.45 8.88 -5.69
C SER A 273 22.76 10.06 -6.39
N VAL A 274 21.81 10.64 -5.69
CA VAL A 274 21.15 11.90 -6.03
C VAL A 274 21.06 12.76 -4.78
N ARG A 275 21.23 14.07 -4.93
CA ARG A 275 21.07 15.04 -3.83
C ARG A 275 19.66 15.62 -3.86
N ALA A 276 19.10 15.89 -2.68
CA ALA A 276 17.79 16.50 -2.54
C ALA A 276 17.73 17.54 -1.42
N ARG A 277 16.90 18.56 -1.62
CA ARG A 277 16.54 19.49 -0.55
C ARG A 277 15.53 18.90 0.39
N HIS A 278 14.54 18.17 -0.16
CA HIS A 278 13.50 17.48 0.58
C HIS A 278 13.43 16.02 0.14
N VAL A 279 13.16 15.12 1.10
CA VAL A 279 13.01 13.68 0.85
C VAL A 279 11.70 13.21 1.45
N ILE A 280 10.87 12.53 0.66
CA ILE A 280 9.64 11.90 1.13
C ILE A 280 9.80 10.39 1.09
N LEU A 281 9.80 9.76 2.25
CA LEU A 281 9.83 8.31 2.39
C LEU A 281 8.42 7.73 2.21
N ALA A 282 8.26 6.86 1.23
CA ALA A 282 7.02 6.16 0.90
C ALA A 282 7.28 4.72 0.41
N ALA A 283 8.37 4.10 0.91
CA ALA A 283 8.82 2.76 0.52
C ALA A 283 7.98 1.62 1.12
N GLY A 284 6.90 1.95 1.83
CA GLY A 284 6.04 1.06 2.59
C GLY A 284 6.59 0.78 3.99
N CYS A 285 5.70 0.54 4.95
CA CYS A 285 5.99 0.45 6.38
C CYS A 285 7.33 -0.24 6.69
N LEU A 286 7.47 -1.50 6.25
CA LEU A 286 8.65 -2.33 6.56
C LEU A 286 9.95 -1.73 6.02
N ASN A 287 9.93 -1.25 4.78
CA ASN A 287 11.14 -0.77 4.10
C ASN A 287 11.49 0.66 4.49
N THR A 288 10.51 1.52 4.75
CA THR A 288 10.72 2.87 5.28
C THR A 288 11.42 2.80 6.65
N VAL A 289 10.89 1.98 7.58
CA VAL A 289 11.52 1.82 8.90
C VAL A 289 12.91 1.19 8.81
N ARG A 290 13.08 0.17 7.94
CA ARG A 290 14.38 -0.46 7.72
C ARG A 290 15.41 0.52 7.15
N LEU A 291 15.01 1.36 6.20
CA LEU A 291 15.88 2.38 5.60
C LEU A 291 16.29 3.43 6.64
N LEU A 292 15.36 3.94 7.43
CA LEU A 292 15.65 4.88 8.52
C LEU A 292 16.62 4.29 9.53
N MET A 293 16.35 3.06 10.01
CA MET A 293 17.22 2.37 10.97
C MET A 293 18.62 2.13 10.41
N HIS A 294 18.72 1.72 9.13
CA HIS A 294 20.01 1.52 8.48
C HIS A 294 20.77 2.83 8.35
N SER A 295 20.10 3.90 7.91
CA SER A 295 20.71 5.21 7.68
C SER A 295 21.18 5.91 8.97
N ARG A 296 20.62 5.57 10.14
CA ARG A 296 21.14 6.02 11.46
C ARG A 296 22.53 5.50 11.79
N HIS A 297 22.93 4.38 11.22
CA HIS A 297 24.21 3.72 11.52
C HIS A 297 25.32 4.04 10.51
N THR A 298 25.08 4.97 9.59
CA THR A 298 26.07 5.40 8.61
C THR A 298 26.81 6.66 9.06
N ALA A 299 27.97 6.93 8.51
CA ALA A 299 28.65 8.21 8.69
C ALA A 299 27.75 9.34 8.15
N HIS A 300 27.62 10.43 8.89
CA HIS A 300 26.68 11.53 8.61
C HIS A 300 25.22 11.06 8.48
N GLY A 301 24.87 10.01 9.24
CA GLY A 301 23.54 9.41 9.23
C GLY A 301 22.47 10.28 9.88
N LEU A 302 21.24 9.77 9.80
CA LEU A 302 20.08 10.39 10.43
C LEU A 302 20.20 10.37 11.96
N GLN A 303 19.61 11.35 12.63
CA GLN A 303 19.70 11.53 14.09
C GLN A 303 18.34 11.39 14.77
N GLY A 304 18.34 11.37 16.09
CA GLY A 304 17.12 11.31 16.89
C GLY A 304 16.32 10.02 16.69
N MET A 305 15.01 10.14 16.65
CA MET A 305 14.02 9.06 16.47
C MET A 305 14.07 7.96 17.53
N PRO A 306 13.97 8.28 18.86
CA PRO A 306 14.03 7.26 19.91
C PRO A 306 12.86 6.26 19.82
N ARG A 307 11.74 6.67 19.23
CA ARG A 307 10.52 5.85 19.06
C ARG A 307 10.51 5.02 17.78
N LEU A 308 11.55 5.13 16.93
CA LEU A 308 11.62 4.40 15.66
C LEU A 308 11.59 2.87 15.88
N GLY A 309 10.65 2.22 15.20
CA GLY A 309 10.39 0.78 15.28
C GLY A 309 9.33 0.37 16.28
N LEU A 310 8.82 1.28 17.12
CA LEU A 310 7.72 1.00 18.03
C LEU A 310 6.37 1.26 17.37
N GLY A 311 5.32 0.57 17.82
CA GLY A 311 3.98 0.77 17.29
C GLY A 311 3.73 0.03 15.96
N PHE A 312 4.49 -1.02 15.65
CA PHE A 312 4.20 -1.86 14.50
C PHE A 312 2.89 -2.62 14.70
N GLY A 313 2.01 -2.56 13.69
CA GLY A 313 0.72 -3.22 13.65
C GLY A 313 0.53 -4.05 12.38
N THR A 314 -0.42 -4.98 12.46
CA THR A 314 -0.78 -5.93 11.40
C THR A 314 -2.11 -5.59 10.73
N ASN A 315 -2.84 -4.61 11.28
CA ASN A 315 -4.22 -4.29 10.94
C ASN A 315 -5.19 -5.49 11.14
N GLY A 316 -4.87 -6.39 12.10
CA GLY A 316 -5.64 -7.60 12.36
C GLY A 316 -5.60 -8.61 11.20
N GLY A 317 -4.55 -8.57 10.37
CA GLY A 317 -4.46 -9.38 9.16
C GLY A 317 -4.59 -10.89 9.43
N TYR A 318 -5.66 -11.49 8.91
CA TYR A 318 -5.93 -12.92 8.96
C TYR A 318 -6.23 -13.45 7.56
N PHE A 319 -5.64 -14.59 7.23
CA PHE A 319 -5.87 -15.31 5.98
C PHE A 319 -6.18 -16.77 6.28
N GLY A 320 -7.28 -17.28 5.70
CA GLY A 320 -7.66 -18.68 5.78
C GLY A 320 -8.08 -19.21 4.42
N PHE A 321 -7.84 -20.49 4.20
CA PHE A 321 -8.42 -21.22 3.08
C PHE A 321 -9.78 -21.77 3.53
N TRP A 322 -10.85 -21.32 2.86
CA TRP A 322 -12.22 -21.71 3.16
C TRP A 322 -12.66 -22.84 2.22
N LYS A 323 -12.73 -24.05 2.77
CA LYS A 323 -13.21 -25.24 2.04
C LYS A 323 -14.73 -25.24 2.04
N GLU A 324 -15.32 -24.51 1.10
CA GLU A 324 -16.76 -24.40 0.94
C GLU A 324 -17.36 -25.61 0.20
N ASN A 325 -16.61 -26.24 -0.72
CA ASN A 325 -17.08 -27.30 -1.62
C ASN A 325 -18.35 -26.89 -2.39
N SER A 326 -18.46 -25.64 -2.76
CA SER A 326 -19.60 -25.08 -3.47
C SER A 326 -19.84 -25.78 -4.82
N ASP A 327 -21.10 -25.85 -5.24
CA ASP A 327 -21.45 -26.28 -6.59
C ASP A 327 -21.24 -25.18 -7.64
N ARG A 328 -21.00 -23.95 -7.19
CA ARG A 328 -20.74 -22.76 -8.02
C ARG A 328 -19.22 -22.58 -8.23
N ASP A 329 -18.86 -21.86 -9.30
CA ASP A 329 -17.51 -21.40 -9.54
C ASP A 329 -17.22 -20.14 -8.70
N LEU A 330 -16.55 -20.31 -7.56
CA LEU A 330 -16.17 -19.23 -6.65
C LEU A 330 -14.90 -18.48 -7.07
N SER A 331 -14.28 -18.86 -8.18
CA SER A 331 -13.10 -18.16 -8.72
C SER A 331 -13.48 -16.89 -9.51
N THR A 332 -14.79 -16.65 -9.71
CA THR A 332 -15.31 -15.44 -10.35
C THR A 332 -15.84 -14.45 -9.30
N GLY A 333 -15.95 -13.18 -9.70
CA GLY A 333 -16.42 -12.10 -8.83
C GLY A 333 -15.37 -11.00 -8.63
N LEU A 334 -15.52 -10.23 -7.57
CA LEU A 334 -14.50 -9.25 -7.17
C LEU A 334 -13.35 -9.95 -6.42
N PRO A 335 -12.14 -9.36 -6.39
CA PRO A 335 -11.01 -9.89 -5.62
C PRO A 335 -11.35 -10.10 -4.14
N LEU A 336 -12.11 -9.17 -3.55
CA LEU A 336 -12.77 -9.30 -2.27
C LEU A 336 -14.26 -8.99 -2.45
N CYS A 337 -15.12 -9.90 -2.03
CA CYS A 337 -16.54 -9.64 -1.90
C CYS A 337 -16.81 -8.82 -0.63
N GLY A 338 -17.87 -8.04 -0.62
CA GLY A 338 -18.24 -7.16 0.48
C GLY A 338 -18.17 -7.83 1.85
N PRO A 339 -18.06 -7.05 2.92
CA PRO A 339 -17.95 -7.58 4.27
C PRO A 339 -19.19 -8.37 4.67
N PHE A 340 -18.98 -9.41 5.45
CA PHE A 340 -20.02 -10.22 6.05
C PHE A 340 -19.66 -10.63 7.47
N ARG A 341 -20.63 -11.15 8.21
CA ARG A 341 -20.49 -11.73 9.56
C ARG A 341 -21.47 -12.87 9.75
N ALA A 342 -21.32 -13.65 10.81
CA ALA A 342 -22.35 -14.57 11.24
C ALA A 342 -23.65 -13.79 11.55
N ALA A 343 -24.83 -14.35 11.19
CA ALA A 343 -26.11 -13.59 11.16
C ALA A 343 -26.43 -12.87 12.48
N ASP A 344 -26.15 -13.49 13.63
CA ASP A 344 -26.43 -12.90 14.95
C ASP A 344 -25.15 -12.32 15.62
N SER A 345 -24.05 -12.17 14.88
CA SER A 345 -22.84 -11.58 15.44
C SER A 345 -23.02 -10.10 15.71
N THR A 346 -22.69 -9.67 16.92
CA THR A 346 -22.68 -8.26 17.34
C THR A 346 -21.33 -7.58 17.16
N SER A 347 -20.31 -8.33 16.71
CA SER A 347 -18.96 -7.78 16.52
C SER A 347 -18.97 -6.71 15.44
N GLN A 348 -18.53 -5.49 15.81
CA GLN A 348 -18.34 -4.38 14.88
C GLN A 348 -16.86 -4.07 14.63
N SER A 349 -15.98 -4.69 15.41
CA SER A 349 -14.53 -4.43 15.40
C SER A 349 -13.79 -5.21 14.32
N VAL A 350 -14.36 -6.34 13.87
CA VAL A 350 -13.78 -7.24 12.87
C VAL A 350 -14.57 -7.16 11.57
N GLN A 351 -13.86 -7.07 10.46
CA GLN A 351 -14.41 -7.17 9.12
C GLN A 351 -13.94 -8.49 8.49
N VAL A 352 -14.90 -9.34 8.11
CA VAL A 352 -14.62 -10.60 7.40
C VAL A 352 -15.04 -10.47 5.94
N LEU A 353 -14.24 -10.99 5.05
CA LEU A 353 -14.41 -10.87 3.60
C LEU A 353 -14.12 -12.22 2.94
N ARG A 354 -14.88 -12.55 1.89
CA ARG A 354 -14.53 -13.67 1.01
C ARG A 354 -13.62 -13.15 -0.11
N ALA A 355 -12.51 -13.87 -0.37
CA ALA A 355 -11.62 -13.59 -1.49
C ALA A 355 -11.71 -14.70 -2.54
N ALA A 356 -12.00 -14.31 -3.77
CA ALA A 356 -12.02 -15.22 -4.92
C ALA A 356 -10.60 -15.68 -5.26
N ILE A 357 -10.44 -16.96 -5.61
CA ILE A 357 -9.17 -17.51 -6.13
C ILE A 357 -9.13 -17.25 -7.64
N GLN A 358 -8.91 -16.00 -8.03
CA GLN A 358 -8.94 -15.59 -9.43
C GLN A 358 -7.67 -16.00 -10.20
N GLY A 359 -7.77 -16.01 -11.52
CA GLY A 359 -6.63 -16.28 -12.40
C GLY A 359 -6.23 -17.76 -12.47
N LEU A 360 -7.11 -18.68 -12.05
CA LEU A 360 -6.81 -20.13 -12.06
C LEU A 360 -6.54 -20.69 -13.46
N ASP A 361 -7.14 -20.10 -14.49
CA ASP A 361 -6.89 -20.52 -15.87
C ASP A 361 -5.47 -20.22 -16.33
N GLU A 362 -4.91 -19.13 -15.82
CA GLU A 362 -3.58 -18.66 -16.13
C GLU A 362 -2.47 -19.41 -15.36
N ILE A 363 -2.81 -20.18 -14.32
CA ILE A 363 -1.82 -20.94 -13.53
C ILE A 363 -1.70 -22.35 -14.09
N PRO A 364 -0.47 -22.87 -14.33
CA PRO A 364 -0.25 -24.22 -14.87
C PRO A 364 -0.46 -25.31 -13.80
N LEU A 365 -1.71 -25.45 -13.34
CA LEU A 365 -2.14 -26.50 -12.43
C LEU A 365 -2.92 -27.60 -13.17
N PRO A 366 -2.89 -28.86 -12.70
CA PRO A 366 -3.73 -29.93 -13.22
C PRO A 366 -5.24 -29.56 -13.18
N ALA A 367 -6.00 -30.01 -14.17
CA ALA A 367 -7.41 -29.65 -14.31
C ALA A 367 -8.27 -30.03 -13.08
N PHE A 368 -8.02 -31.18 -12.47
CA PHE A 368 -8.73 -31.60 -11.27
C PHE A 368 -8.49 -30.66 -10.09
N LEU A 369 -7.26 -30.13 -9.95
CA LEU A 369 -6.92 -29.20 -8.89
C LEU A 369 -7.54 -27.82 -9.14
N LYS A 370 -7.56 -27.36 -10.38
CA LYS A 370 -8.29 -26.13 -10.76
C LYS A 370 -9.78 -26.27 -10.45
N LYS A 371 -10.40 -27.39 -10.83
CA LYS A 371 -11.81 -27.69 -10.55
C LYS A 371 -12.10 -27.69 -9.04
N TRP A 372 -11.19 -28.26 -8.26
CA TRP A 372 -11.33 -28.25 -6.80
C TRP A 372 -11.18 -26.83 -6.23
N LEU A 373 -10.18 -26.06 -6.67
CA LEU A 373 -9.97 -24.67 -6.22
C LEU A 373 -11.16 -23.76 -6.55
N ARG A 374 -11.82 -23.93 -7.70
CA ARG A 374 -13.00 -23.16 -8.08
C ARG A 374 -14.19 -23.33 -7.15
N ARG A 375 -14.25 -24.42 -6.43
CA ARG A 375 -15.31 -24.74 -5.46
C ARG A 375 -15.02 -24.21 -4.06
N ASN A 376 -13.92 -23.48 -3.89
CA ASN A 376 -13.39 -23.01 -2.61
C ASN A 376 -12.96 -21.56 -2.72
N ALA A 377 -12.77 -20.89 -1.59
CA ALA A 377 -12.36 -19.49 -1.53
C ALA A 377 -11.29 -19.26 -0.47
N PHE A 378 -10.73 -18.07 -0.43
CA PHE A 378 -10.05 -17.58 0.75
C PHE A 378 -11.01 -16.76 1.62
N ILE A 379 -10.77 -16.77 2.93
CA ILE A 379 -11.39 -15.88 3.89
C ILE A 379 -10.32 -14.96 4.45
N VAL A 380 -10.64 -13.67 4.49
CA VAL A 380 -9.76 -12.63 4.98
C VAL A 380 -10.48 -11.92 6.11
N ALA A 381 -9.80 -11.68 7.23
CA ALA A 381 -10.35 -10.82 8.26
C ALA A 381 -9.37 -9.69 8.60
N LEU A 382 -9.93 -8.57 9.03
CA LEU A 382 -9.25 -7.34 9.42
C LEU A 382 -9.91 -6.76 10.66
N GLY A 383 -9.15 -6.00 11.45
CA GLY A 383 -9.70 -5.34 12.61
C GLY A 383 -8.70 -4.40 13.30
N LYS A 384 -9.15 -3.68 14.32
CA LYS A 384 -8.29 -2.76 15.09
C LYS A 384 -7.25 -3.54 15.89
N ASP A 385 -6.00 -3.50 15.45
CA ASP A 385 -4.84 -4.07 16.13
C ASP A 385 -4.32 -3.12 17.22
N ASN A 386 -3.73 -3.66 18.28
CA ASN A 386 -3.12 -2.89 19.36
C ASN A 386 -1.79 -2.23 18.97
N ASN A 387 -1.24 -2.52 17.81
CA ASN A 387 0.05 -2.03 17.32
C ASN A 387 1.19 -2.27 18.34
N ASN A 388 1.20 -3.44 18.96
CA ASN A 388 2.17 -3.83 20.02
C ASN A 388 3.47 -4.44 19.46
N GLY A 389 3.60 -4.52 18.13
CA GLY A 389 4.79 -5.03 17.48
C GLY A 389 5.98 -4.09 17.55
N VAL A 390 7.17 -4.66 17.44
CA VAL A 390 8.43 -3.93 17.51
C VAL A 390 9.35 -4.33 16.36
N MET A 391 9.92 -3.32 15.71
CA MET A 391 10.96 -3.45 14.71
C MET A 391 12.29 -2.99 15.30
N THR A 392 13.36 -3.73 15.04
CA THR A 392 14.72 -3.40 15.51
C THR A 392 15.76 -3.65 14.45
N PHE A 393 16.86 -2.89 14.50
CA PHE A 393 18.02 -3.08 13.65
C PHE A 393 19.27 -3.15 14.50
N ASN A 394 19.93 -4.29 14.52
CA ASN A 394 21.13 -4.49 15.31
C ASN A 394 22.16 -5.32 14.54
N ARG A 395 23.41 -4.83 14.47
CA ARG A 395 24.53 -5.47 13.77
C ARG A 395 24.18 -5.90 12.34
N GLY A 396 23.45 -5.03 11.62
CA GLY A 396 23.01 -5.28 10.23
C GLY A 396 21.82 -6.24 10.09
N LYS A 397 21.17 -6.67 11.19
CA LYS A 397 19.99 -7.55 11.17
C LYS A 397 18.75 -6.72 11.47
N PHE A 398 17.81 -6.70 10.53
CA PHE A 398 16.47 -6.16 10.73
C PHE A 398 15.56 -7.25 11.29
N LYS A 399 14.86 -6.95 12.36
CA LYS A 399 13.95 -7.88 13.04
C LYS A 399 12.59 -7.24 13.24
N VAL A 400 11.55 -8.02 13.05
CA VAL A 400 10.17 -7.68 13.42
C VAL A 400 9.69 -8.73 14.41
N VAL A 401 9.17 -8.29 15.55
CA VAL A 401 8.61 -9.13 16.61
C VAL A 401 7.16 -8.70 16.81
N TYR A 402 6.27 -9.67 16.79
CA TYR A 402 4.84 -9.44 17.05
C TYR A 402 4.28 -10.60 17.89
N ASN A 403 3.48 -10.26 18.90
CA ASN A 403 2.82 -11.24 19.74
C ASN A 403 1.30 -11.21 19.52
N LYS A 404 0.79 -12.18 18.77
CA LYS A 404 -0.65 -12.34 18.47
C LYS A 404 -1.48 -12.40 19.75
N ALA A 405 -0.99 -13.07 20.80
CA ALA A 405 -1.73 -13.29 22.04
C ALA A 405 -1.99 -12.01 22.84
N GLU A 406 -1.20 -10.96 22.63
CA GLU A 406 -1.37 -9.66 23.28
C GLU A 406 -2.28 -8.71 22.50
N SER A 407 -2.78 -9.14 21.31
CA SER A 407 -3.65 -8.31 20.48
C SER A 407 -5.08 -8.84 20.50
N HIS A 408 -5.99 -8.08 21.10
CA HIS A 408 -7.38 -8.44 21.31
C HIS A 408 -8.11 -8.81 20.00
N VAL A 409 -7.78 -8.12 18.90
CA VAL A 409 -8.40 -8.33 17.59
C VAL A 409 -8.33 -9.77 17.11
N TYR A 410 -7.26 -10.51 17.43
CA TYR A 410 -7.15 -11.90 17.01
C TYR A 410 -8.06 -12.85 17.80
N HIS A 411 -8.40 -12.52 19.04
CA HIS A 411 -9.41 -13.26 19.80
C HIS A 411 -10.79 -13.07 19.18
N GLU A 412 -11.12 -11.84 18.77
CA GLU A 412 -12.38 -11.54 18.10
C GLU A 412 -12.47 -12.20 16.72
N ILE A 413 -11.38 -12.16 15.93
CA ILE A 413 -11.29 -12.85 14.64
C ILE A 413 -11.47 -14.37 14.82
N ASP A 414 -10.77 -14.98 15.79
CA ASP A 414 -10.83 -16.41 16.03
C ASP A 414 -12.25 -16.82 16.48
N ASN A 415 -12.98 -15.97 17.22
CA ASN A 415 -14.39 -16.17 17.59
C ASN A 415 -15.30 -16.08 16.37
N GLU A 416 -15.21 -15.02 15.57
CA GLU A 416 -16.04 -14.85 14.37
C GLU A 416 -15.82 -15.98 13.35
N ILE A 417 -14.57 -16.39 13.14
CA ILE A 417 -14.24 -17.54 12.27
C ILE A 417 -14.82 -18.86 12.83
N ARG A 418 -14.85 -19.03 14.15
CA ARG A 418 -15.46 -20.19 14.77
C ARG A 418 -16.97 -20.22 14.55
N GLU A 419 -17.64 -19.08 14.75
CA GLU A 419 -19.08 -18.94 14.48
C GLU A 419 -19.42 -19.25 13.02
N ILE A 420 -18.66 -18.69 12.07
CA ILE A 420 -18.84 -18.96 10.64
C ILE A 420 -18.70 -20.46 10.36
N LYS A 421 -17.65 -21.13 10.89
CA LYS A 421 -17.44 -22.57 10.71
C LYS A 421 -18.61 -23.40 11.26
N THR A 422 -19.10 -23.05 12.45
CA THR A 422 -20.17 -23.77 13.13
C THR A 422 -21.47 -23.64 12.35
N ARG A 423 -21.81 -22.42 11.95
CA ARG A 423 -23.09 -22.13 11.27
C ARG A 423 -23.12 -22.62 9.84
N THR A 424 -22.01 -22.55 9.12
CA THR A 424 -21.93 -23.01 7.72
C THR A 424 -21.63 -24.51 7.59
N GLY A 425 -21.22 -25.18 8.66
CA GLY A 425 -20.76 -26.58 8.60
C GLY A 425 -19.48 -26.80 7.80
N THR A 426 -18.75 -25.71 7.45
CA THR A 426 -17.57 -25.75 6.57
C THR A 426 -16.26 -25.76 7.34
N ARG A 427 -15.14 -25.99 6.63
CA ARG A 427 -13.81 -25.98 7.22
C ARG A 427 -13.00 -24.80 6.73
N ILE A 428 -12.37 -24.07 7.66
CA ILE A 428 -11.45 -22.97 7.39
C ILE A 428 -10.08 -23.33 7.97
N TYR A 429 -9.05 -23.29 7.14
CA TYR A 429 -7.68 -23.61 7.50
C TYR A 429 -6.85 -22.31 7.48
N SER A 430 -6.14 -22.00 8.56
CA SER A 430 -5.29 -20.82 8.66
C SER A 430 -3.91 -21.16 9.23
N PRO A 431 -2.86 -20.43 8.88
CA PRO A 431 -1.55 -20.56 9.50
C PRO A 431 -1.61 -20.19 10.99
N SER A 432 -0.74 -20.80 11.81
CA SER A 432 -0.62 -20.49 13.23
C SER A 432 -0.10 -19.06 13.50
N ALA A 433 0.84 -18.59 12.68
CA ALA A 433 1.32 -17.21 12.72
C ALA A 433 0.52 -16.34 11.75
N PRO A 434 0.08 -15.14 12.16
CA PRO A 434 -0.61 -14.21 11.29
C PRO A 434 0.18 -13.91 10.02
N ILE A 435 -0.55 -13.62 8.94
CA ILE A 435 -0.01 -13.09 7.69
C ILE A 435 -0.58 -11.70 7.52
N THR A 436 0.26 -10.69 7.38
CA THR A 436 -0.19 -9.35 7.01
C THR A 436 0.34 -8.94 5.64
N VAL A 437 -0.53 -8.36 4.84
CA VAL A 437 -0.22 -7.61 3.62
C VAL A 437 -0.38 -6.10 3.83
N GLN A 438 -0.69 -5.70 5.07
CA GLN A 438 -1.03 -4.34 5.48
C GLN A 438 -0.23 -3.91 6.72
N PRO A 439 1.11 -4.10 6.72
CA PRO A 439 1.94 -3.67 7.83
C PRO A 439 1.86 -2.14 7.97
N LEU A 440 1.78 -1.65 9.20
CA LEU A 440 1.70 -0.22 9.52
C LEU A 440 2.48 0.13 10.78
N GLY A 441 2.71 1.42 11.00
CA GLY A 441 3.42 1.92 12.17
C GLY A 441 4.94 1.75 12.10
N GLY A 442 5.59 1.96 13.23
CA GLY A 442 7.05 1.91 13.37
C GLY A 442 7.76 3.25 13.16
N ALA A 443 7.11 4.23 12.55
CA ALA A 443 7.58 5.62 12.48
C ALA A 443 6.38 6.56 12.68
N CYS A 444 5.65 6.32 13.77
CA CYS A 444 4.34 6.89 14.02
C CYS A 444 4.34 8.41 14.25
N LEU A 445 3.22 9.02 13.87
CA LEU A 445 2.84 10.39 14.24
C LEU A 445 2.88 10.58 15.76
N GLY A 446 3.42 11.70 16.21
CA GLY A 446 3.42 12.16 17.58
C GLY A 446 3.57 13.67 17.68
N THR A 447 3.45 14.21 18.88
CA THR A 447 3.57 15.64 19.15
C THR A 447 5.02 16.08 19.39
N SER A 448 5.88 15.11 19.71
CA SER A 448 7.30 15.32 20.02
C SER A 448 8.14 14.06 19.76
N VAL A 449 9.44 14.17 19.88
CA VAL A 449 10.39 13.03 19.79
C VAL A 449 10.15 11.96 20.86
N LEU A 450 9.44 12.30 21.96
CA LEU A 450 9.19 11.39 23.07
C LEU A 450 8.01 10.44 22.82
N ASP A 451 7.06 10.85 21.99
CA ASP A 451 5.84 10.09 21.70
C ASP A 451 5.72 9.61 20.25
N GLY A 452 6.48 10.23 19.31
CA GLY A 452 6.47 9.87 17.91
C GLY A 452 7.82 9.93 17.21
N VAL A 453 7.79 9.74 15.91
CA VAL A 453 8.94 9.86 15.00
C VAL A 453 8.77 11.05 14.07
N ILE A 454 7.52 11.41 13.75
CA ILE A 454 7.15 12.49 12.84
C ILE A 454 6.11 13.41 13.46
N GLY A 455 6.12 14.67 13.04
CA GLY A 455 5.10 15.66 13.40
C GLY A 455 3.89 15.65 12.45
N ALA A 456 2.96 16.59 12.67
CA ALA A 456 1.71 16.73 11.90
C ALA A 456 1.90 16.94 10.40
N ASN A 457 3.02 17.53 9.99
CA ASN A 457 3.41 17.75 8.61
C ASN A 457 4.12 16.53 7.99
N GLY A 458 4.28 15.43 8.74
CA GLY A 458 5.01 14.25 8.32
C GLY A 458 6.52 14.37 8.41
N GLU A 459 7.07 15.50 8.84
CA GLU A 459 8.51 15.71 8.96
C GLU A 459 9.08 14.90 10.12
N VAL A 460 10.21 14.24 9.88
CA VAL A 460 10.93 13.46 10.88
C VAL A 460 11.63 14.39 11.87
N PHE A 461 11.34 14.25 13.16
CA PHE A 461 11.98 15.04 14.20
C PHE A 461 13.51 14.97 14.10
N ASP A 462 14.20 16.08 14.34
CA ASP A 462 15.65 16.27 14.24
C ASP A 462 16.26 16.03 12.82
N ASN A 463 15.40 15.90 11.79
CA ASN A 463 15.83 15.67 10.41
C ASN A 463 15.06 16.58 9.43
N PRO A 464 15.27 17.90 9.48
CA PRO A 464 14.51 18.85 8.68
C PRO A 464 14.63 18.56 7.18
N GLY A 465 13.48 18.60 6.48
CA GLY A 465 13.37 18.26 5.07
C GLY A 465 13.20 16.76 4.78
N LEU A 466 13.14 15.90 5.81
CA LEU A 466 12.84 14.47 5.66
C LEU A 466 11.42 14.18 6.14
N TYR A 467 10.58 13.60 5.28
CA TYR A 467 9.16 13.35 5.52
C TYR A 467 8.82 11.87 5.37
N ILE A 468 7.75 11.42 6.03
CA ILE A 468 7.20 10.06 5.87
C ILE A 468 5.74 10.16 5.44
N ALA A 469 5.44 9.60 4.26
CA ALA A 469 4.12 9.68 3.65
C ALA A 469 3.46 8.30 3.43
N ASP A 470 3.89 7.25 4.12
CA ASP A 470 3.36 5.90 3.96
C ASP A 470 2.77 5.31 5.26
N ALA A 471 2.45 4.02 5.22
CA ALA A 471 1.86 3.31 6.37
C ALA A 471 2.74 3.29 7.62
N ALA A 472 4.05 3.58 7.53
CA ALA A 472 4.93 3.67 8.70
C ALA A 472 4.51 4.81 9.64
N ALA A 473 3.88 5.86 9.10
CA ALA A 473 3.41 7.03 9.82
C ALA A 473 2.13 6.79 10.64
N LEU A 474 1.32 5.79 10.28
CA LEU A 474 0.00 5.59 10.86
C LEU A 474 0.11 5.22 12.35
N PRO A 475 -0.49 6.01 13.25
CA PRO A 475 -0.34 5.83 14.69
C PRO A 475 -1.21 4.70 15.27
N ALA A 476 -2.18 4.23 14.49
CA ALA A 476 -3.10 3.16 14.87
C ALA A 476 -3.60 2.39 13.66
N SER A 477 -4.12 1.19 13.89
CA SER A 477 -4.80 0.39 12.86
C SER A 477 -6.13 1.02 12.47
N PRO A 478 -6.38 1.25 11.16
CA PRO A 478 -7.69 1.70 10.71
C PRO A 478 -8.79 0.62 10.82
N GLY A 479 -8.41 -0.66 11.05
CA GLY A 479 -9.37 -1.78 11.14
C GLY A 479 -10.03 -2.16 9.83
N ARG A 480 -9.58 -1.58 8.72
CA ARG A 480 -10.03 -1.80 7.33
C ARG A 480 -8.85 -1.64 6.39
N PRO A 481 -8.97 -2.00 5.08
CA PRO A 481 -7.87 -1.81 4.13
C PRO A 481 -7.29 -0.39 4.19
N PRO A 482 -5.99 -0.23 4.50
CA PRO A 482 -5.41 1.08 4.87
C PRO A 482 -5.04 1.95 3.68
N SER A 483 -5.15 1.45 2.43
CA SER A 483 -4.67 2.14 1.23
C SER A 483 -5.23 3.55 1.08
N LEU A 484 -6.52 3.75 1.33
CA LEU A 484 -7.16 5.06 1.30
C LEU A 484 -6.63 5.97 2.42
N THR A 485 -6.48 5.46 3.65
CA THR A 485 -5.94 6.21 4.79
C THR A 485 -4.48 6.63 4.57
N ILE A 486 -3.67 5.77 3.92
CA ILE A 486 -2.28 6.10 3.54
C ILE A 486 -2.28 7.23 2.50
N ALA A 487 -3.15 7.17 1.49
CA ALA A 487 -3.27 8.20 0.47
C ALA A 487 -3.67 9.56 1.06
N VAL A 488 -4.63 9.56 1.99
CA VAL A 488 -5.06 10.75 2.74
C VAL A 488 -3.93 11.35 3.58
N TRP A 489 -3.18 10.51 4.28
CA TRP A 489 -1.99 10.97 5.01
C TRP A 489 -0.96 11.61 4.08
N ALA A 490 -0.68 10.98 2.94
CA ALA A 490 0.27 11.50 1.96
C ALA A 490 -0.18 12.84 1.34
N ALA A 491 -1.48 13.03 1.14
CA ALA A 491 -2.03 14.31 0.70
C ALA A 491 -1.77 15.42 1.74
N ASN A 492 -2.03 15.14 3.03
CA ASN A 492 -1.71 16.07 4.11
C ASN A 492 -0.21 16.44 4.15
N VAL A 493 0.68 15.44 4.01
CA VAL A 493 2.13 15.67 4.00
C VAL A 493 2.55 16.56 2.83
N ALA A 494 2.04 16.30 1.64
CA ALA A 494 2.37 17.06 0.44
C ALA A 494 1.90 18.52 0.53
N ASP A 495 0.66 18.75 0.98
CA ASP A 495 0.09 20.08 1.08
C ASP A 495 0.83 20.93 2.14
N ARG A 496 1.15 20.35 3.30
CA ARG A 496 1.95 21.03 4.32
C ARG A 496 3.36 21.35 3.87
N LEU A 497 3.98 20.47 3.07
CA LEU A 497 5.27 20.77 2.45
C LEU A 497 5.13 21.94 1.46
N LEU A 498 4.09 21.96 0.63
CA LEU A 498 3.83 23.08 -0.30
C LEU A 498 3.65 24.41 0.44
N ASP A 499 2.96 24.42 1.57
CA ASP A 499 2.78 25.64 2.37
C ASP A 499 4.11 26.13 2.94
N THR A 500 4.94 25.23 3.49
CA THR A 500 6.30 25.57 3.96
C THR A 500 7.16 26.15 2.84
N LEU A 501 7.05 25.60 1.61
CA LEU A 501 7.82 26.08 0.47
C LEU A 501 7.37 27.46 -0.01
N LYS A 502 6.07 27.80 0.09
CA LYS A 502 5.54 29.14 -0.21
C LYS A 502 6.05 30.18 0.78
N GLU A 503 5.96 29.88 2.09
CA GLU A 503 6.45 30.77 3.15
C GLU A 503 7.94 31.09 3.01
N THR A 504 8.75 30.08 2.70
CA THR A 504 10.20 30.26 2.47
C THR A 504 10.50 31.11 1.23
N SER A 505 9.64 31.08 0.21
CA SER A 505 9.79 31.88 -1.00
C SER A 505 9.44 33.35 -0.76
N GLN A 506 8.48 33.62 0.11
CA GLN A 506 8.04 35.00 0.46
C GLN A 506 8.99 35.68 1.45
N SER A 507 9.69 34.93 2.27
CA SER A 507 10.62 35.45 3.28
C SER A 507 12.01 35.80 2.74
N ARG A 508 12.33 35.51 1.46
CA ARG A 508 13.56 36.01 0.81
C ARG A 508 13.35 37.47 0.40
N PRO A 509 14.10 38.47 0.98
CA PRO A 509 13.98 39.85 0.54
C PRO A 509 14.31 39.93 -0.94
N GLY A 510 13.38 40.49 -1.72
CA GLY A 510 13.59 40.72 -3.14
C GLY A 510 14.89 41.49 -3.32
N SER A 511 15.76 41.03 -4.21
CA SER A 511 16.82 41.85 -4.77
C SER A 511 16.16 43.11 -5.32
N ALA A 512 16.40 44.27 -4.69
CA ALA A 512 15.97 45.54 -5.20
C ALA A 512 16.41 45.68 -6.66
N PRO A 513 15.58 46.18 -7.57
CA PRO A 513 16.04 46.44 -8.92
C PRO A 513 17.19 47.47 -8.83
N CYS A 514 18.36 47.14 -9.35
CA CYS A 514 19.40 48.09 -9.61
C CYS A 514 18.83 49.17 -10.54
N SER A 515 18.53 50.34 -9.97
CA SER A 515 18.34 51.57 -10.74
C SER A 515 19.72 51.98 -11.27
N CYS A 516 19.94 51.78 -12.56
CA CYS A 516 20.91 52.57 -13.33
C CYS A 516 20.15 53.59 -14.15
#